data_27fb730c9abb83ee37486028465fd373
#
_entry.id   27fb730c9abb83ee37486028465fd373
#
_cell.length_a   1.000
_cell.length_b   1.000
_cell.length_c   1.000
_cell.angle_alpha   90.00
_cell.angle_beta   90.00
_cell.angle_gamma   90.00
#
_symmetry.space_group_name_H-M   'P 1'
#
loop_
_entity.id
_entity.type
_entity.pdbx_description
1 polymer ?
#
loop_
_entity_poly.entity_id
_entity_poly.type
_entity_poly.pdbx_seq_one_letter_code
_entity_poly.pdbx_strand_id
1 'polypeptide(L)'
;MLISKINKNEIKVAFLIIFLGGLGLRIFYFPYELPLIADGLDNFTYATAINFHGHLPNEWAPANIGWPIFLSFLFPLVNLDNSFEYMQLQKILAIILSSLITIPIFFLCKKFFNNKISLVGASLFAFEPRIILNSTLGITEPLFILLGITSLLLFLRYDQKGIMIAFALASFTTIVRSEGIFLLITISILFVLKYKISKEILKIYVPALIIFLLILIPISMYKTEVSGNDAIFDRVIGGTSEIISISNEGKNNEIFAGIELFTKYLGWIMIPSFILFLPFGFIQFLRKRPKEMNFIIVFLISSSIPILYAYIVQAQDTRYFYFLYPIFCLISLFAVETIISKFNKKNMIIFLIILSIITSSVVFYEYKKIDFEKERELKEIAEIISNKITGTNFHPTVTKYVKIQEIPSEWPFLFHEMYKIESVSSSNYDNIEKYILDNENKLSHLIINENDKLPKFLIDIFQNEKKYNYLEKEFDSKEYGFTHHVKLFKINFEKFNLISMQ
;
A
#
# COMPACT_ATOMS: atom_id res chain seq x y z
N MET A 1 -10.96 47.65 4.46
CA MET A 1 -9.97 47.42 3.40
C MET A 1 -8.56 47.43 3.99
N LEU A 2 -8.15 46.36 4.62
CA LEU A 2 -6.77 46.08 5.09
C LEU A 2 -6.63 44.57 5.20
N ILE A 3 -6.73 43.87 4.04
CA ILE A 3 -6.21 42.51 3.91
C ILE A 3 -4.70 42.70 3.78
N SER A 4 -3.97 42.53 4.89
CA SER A 4 -2.52 42.54 4.88
C SER A 4 -2.06 41.57 3.77
N LYS A 5 -1.34 42.12 2.76
CA LYS A 5 -0.60 41.34 1.79
C LYS A 5 0.37 40.48 2.58
N ILE A 6 -0.04 39.26 2.91
CA ILE A 6 0.91 38.25 3.44
C ILE A 6 1.97 38.09 2.37
N ASN A 7 3.21 38.33 2.76
CA ASN A 7 4.37 38.23 1.92
C ASN A 7 4.39 36.80 1.31
N LYS A 8 4.65 36.65 0.00
CA LYS A 8 4.80 35.33 -0.66
C LYS A 8 5.77 34.42 0.10
N ASN A 9 6.72 35.03 0.81
CA ASN A 9 7.70 34.30 1.61
C ASN A 9 7.09 33.62 2.85
N GLU A 10 6.10 34.22 3.51
CA GLU A 10 5.43 33.61 4.66
C GLU A 10 4.68 32.33 4.29
N ILE A 11 4.03 32.30 3.12
CA ILE A 11 3.35 31.08 2.62
C ILE A 11 4.36 29.99 2.29
N LYS A 12 5.52 30.34 1.70
CA LYS A 12 6.59 29.38 1.41
C LYS A 12 7.17 28.80 2.69
N VAL A 13 7.42 29.65 3.70
CA VAL A 13 7.94 29.19 4.99
C VAL A 13 6.92 28.29 5.69
N ALA A 14 5.64 28.69 5.73
CA ALA A 14 4.60 27.84 6.32
C ALA A 14 4.45 26.49 5.60
N PHE A 15 4.53 26.47 4.27
CA PHE A 15 4.52 25.22 3.50
C PHE A 15 5.75 24.36 3.81
N LEU A 16 6.93 24.96 3.90
CA LEU A 16 8.16 24.26 4.24
C LEU A 16 8.09 23.62 5.64
N ILE A 17 7.51 24.35 6.62
CA ILE A 17 7.28 23.82 7.98
C ILE A 17 6.36 22.62 7.95
N ILE A 18 5.25 22.66 7.18
CA ILE A 18 4.32 21.54 7.02
C ILE A 18 5.02 20.35 6.37
N PHE A 19 5.77 20.58 5.30
CA PHE A 19 6.50 19.56 4.57
C PHE A 19 7.56 18.88 5.47
N LEU A 20 8.41 19.68 6.11
CA LEU A 20 9.47 19.17 7.00
C LEU A 20 8.89 18.54 8.26
N GLY A 21 7.79 19.06 8.80
CA GLY A 21 7.08 18.46 9.93
C GLY A 21 6.49 17.09 9.58
N GLY A 22 5.87 16.96 8.41
CA GLY A 22 5.35 15.68 7.90
C GLY A 22 6.45 14.65 7.61
N LEU A 23 7.58 15.09 7.04
CA LEU A 23 8.77 14.26 6.86
C LEU A 23 9.37 13.85 8.22
N GLY A 24 9.49 14.80 9.15
CA GLY A 24 10.02 14.56 10.50
C GLY A 24 9.22 13.51 11.26
N LEU A 25 7.87 13.54 11.19
CA LEU A 25 7.04 12.50 11.80
C LEU A 25 7.27 11.13 11.18
N ARG A 26 7.42 11.03 9.84
CA ARG A 26 7.72 9.76 9.17
C ARG A 26 9.06 9.17 9.62
N ILE A 27 10.08 10.01 9.78
CA ILE A 27 11.41 9.60 10.27
C ILE A 27 11.34 9.22 11.75
N PHE A 28 10.61 9.99 12.57
CA PHE A 28 10.49 9.74 14.00
C PHE A 28 9.82 8.40 14.31
N TYR A 29 8.77 8.04 13.55
CA TYR A 29 8.05 6.78 13.72
C TYR A 29 8.58 5.64 12.83
N PHE A 30 9.72 5.84 12.16
CA PHE A 30 10.31 4.83 11.29
C PHE A 30 10.89 3.66 12.09
N PRO A 31 10.41 2.42 11.89
CA PRO A 31 10.94 1.25 12.59
C PRO A 31 12.22 0.75 11.92
N TYR A 32 13.37 1.31 12.28
CA TYR A 32 14.67 0.99 11.68
C TYR A 32 15.07 -0.47 11.83
N GLU A 33 14.72 -1.09 12.96
CA GLU A 33 15.09 -2.45 13.32
C GLU A 33 14.25 -3.52 12.61
N LEU A 34 13.14 -3.14 12.00
CA LEU A 34 12.28 -4.09 11.30
C LEU A 34 12.69 -4.20 9.82
N PRO A 35 12.81 -5.42 9.27
CA PRO A 35 13.03 -5.63 7.85
C PRO A 35 11.77 -5.35 7.04
N LEU A 36 11.86 -5.46 5.71
CA LEU A 36 10.70 -5.52 4.82
C LEU A 36 9.96 -6.84 4.99
N ILE A 37 8.64 -6.80 4.84
CA ILE A 37 7.76 -7.98 4.90
C ILE A 37 6.72 -7.92 3.78
N ALA A 38 6.13 -9.06 3.44
CA ALA A 38 5.05 -9.19 2.46
C ALA A 38 5.35 -8.42 1.16
N ASP A 39 4.41 -7.58 0.69
CA ASP A 39 4.54 -6.82 -0.57
C ASP A 39 5.85 -6.02 -0.66
N GLY A 40 6.36 -5.51 0.48
CA GLY A 40 7.63 -4.78 0.51
C GLY A 40 8.82 -5.66 0.17
N LEU A 41 8.83 -6.88 0.71
CA LEU A 41 9.87 -7.88 0.47
C LEU A 41 9.79 -8.41 -0.97
N ASP A 42 8.60 -8.70 -1.48
CA ASP A 42 8.42 -9.15 -2.86
C ASP A 42 8.95 -8.12 -3.87
N ASN A 43 8.65 -6.84 -3.64
CA ASN A 43 9.20 -5.76 -4.46
C ASN A 43 10.73 -5.65 -4.36
N PHE A 44 11.29 -5.85 -3.15
CA PHE A 44 12.73 -5.87 -2.92
C PHE A 44 13.40 -6.99 -3.71
N THR A 45 12.87 -8.21 -3.57
CA THR A 45 13.37 -9.40 -4.25
C THR A 45 13.39 -9.22 -5.76
N TYR A 46 12.30 -8.67 -6.32
CA TYR A 46 12.24 -8.45 -7.77
C TYR A 46 13.21 -7.34 -8.23
N ALA A 47 13.36 -6.26 -7.46
CA ALA A 47 14.30 -5.20 -7.76
C ALA A 47 15.76 -5.69 -7.73
N THR A 48 16.11 -6.52 -6.76
CA THR A 48 17.44 -7.12 -6.67
C THR A 48 17.69 -8.14 -7.78
N ALA A 49 16.68 -8.92 -8.18
CA ALA A 49 16.78 -9.82 -9.33
C ALA A 49 17.04 -9.06 -10.65
N ILE A 50 16.37 -7.93 -10.88
CA ILE A 50 16.65 -7.05 -12.04
C ILE A 50 18.11 -6.61 -12.02
N ASN A 51 18.64 -6.20 -10.87
CA ASN A 51 20.03 -5.75 -10.75
C ASN A 51 21.03 -6.89 -11.00
N PHE A 52 20.73 -8.09 -10.51
CA PHE A 52 21.60 -9.26 -10.69
C PHE A 52 21.66 -9.70 -12.16
N HIS A 53 20.50 -9.81 -12.82
CA HIS A 53 20.43 -10.27 -14.21
C HIS A 53 20.75 -9.16 -15.23
N GLY A 54 20.66 -7.88 -14.85
CA GLY A 54 20.78 -6.74 -15.77
C GLY A 54 19.56 -6.56 -16.71
N HIS A 55 18.51 -7.36 -16.54
CA HIS A 55 17.25 -7.30 -17.29
C HIS A 55 16.07 -7.74 -16.42
N LEU A 56 14.84 -7.58 -16.90
CA LEU A 56 13.65 -8.10 -16.23
C LEU A 56 13.71 -9.63 -16.19
N PRO A 57 13.46 -10.28 -15.01
CA PRO A 57 13.49 -11.74 -14.90
C PRO A 57 12.50 -12.43 -15.83
N ASN A 58 12.91 -13.51 -16.50
CA ASN A 58 12.07 -14.25 -17.46
C ASN A 58 11.21 -15.34 -16.81
N GLU A 59 11.43 -15.65 -15.53
CA GLU A 59 10.80 -16.77 -14.85
C GLU A 59 9.52 -16.37 -14.12
N TRP A 60 9.42 -15.13 -13.66
CA TRP A 60 8.29 -14.61 -12.93
C TRP A 60 8.20 -13.09 -13.00
N ALA A 61 6.98 -12.56 -12.86
CA ALA A 61 6.74 -11.13 -12.75
C ALA A 61 5.67 -10.86 -11.69
N PRO A 62 5.90 -9.94 -10.74
CA PRO A 62 4.86 -9.53 -9.79
C PRO A 62 3.74 -8.79 -10.53
N ALA A 63 2.57 -8.79 -9.92
CA ALA A 63 1.41 -8.11 -10.49
C ALA A 63 1.67 -6.62 -10.77
N ASN A 64 2.47 -5.96 -9.94
CA ASN A 64 2.81 -4.54 -10.01
C ASN A 64 4.33 -4.40 -10.07
N ILE A 65 4.90 -4.14 -11.26
CA ILE A 65 6.36 -4.14 -11.47
C ILE A 65 6.99 -2.74 -11.45
N GLY A 66 6.20 -1.68 -11.47
CA GLY A 66 6.73 -0.32 -11.60
C GLY A 66 7.57 0.14 -10.41
N TRP A 67 7.19 -0.26 -9.19
CA TRP A 67 7.96 0.07 -8.00
C TRP A 67 9.32 -0.66 -7.97
N PRO A 68 9.40 -2.00 -8.14
CA PRO A 68 10.69 -2.67 -8.21
C PRO A 68 11.57 -2.21 -9.39
N ILE A 69 11.01 -1.89 -10.56
CA ILE A 69 11.78 -1.28 -11.65
C ILE A 69 12.38 0.06 -11.20
N PHE A 70 11.60 0.93 -10.55
CA PHE A 70 12.11 2.19 -10.03
C PHE A 70 13.24 1.98 -9.01
N LEU A 71 13.11 1.01 -8.11
CA LEU A 71 14.15 0.66 -7.13
C LEU A 71 15.40 0.12 -7.80
N SER A 72 15.27 -0.70 -8.84
CA SER A 72 16.41 -1.28 -9.55
C SER A 72 17.31 -0.23 -10.22
N PHE A 73 16.79 0.93 -10.57
CA PHE A 73 17.59 2.05 -11.03
C PHE A 73 18.32 2.79 -9.91
N LEU A 74 17.81 2.73 -8.67
CA LEU A 74 18.37 3.49 -7.54
C LEU A 74 19.35 2.67 -6.73
N PHE A 75 19.14 1.37 -6.57
CA PHE A 75 20.01 0.50 -5.79
C PHE A 75 21.48 0.52 -6.23
N PRO A 76 21.82 0.48 -7.54
CA PRO A 76 23.21 0.55 -7.99
C PRO A 76 23.89 1.91 -7.77
N LEU A 77 23.12 2.98 -7.45
CA LEU A 77 23.68 4.31 -7.21
C LEU A 77 24.30 4.45 -5.80
N VAL A 78 24.05 3.48 -4.93
CA VAL A 78 24.56 3.44 -3.57
C VAL A 78 25.33 2.15 -3.33
N ASN A 79 26.33 2.19 -2.47
CA ASN A 79 27.08 1.02 -2.05
C ASN A 79 26.81 0.81 -0.54
N LEU A 80 25.96 -0.17 -0.22
CA LEU A 80 25.58 -0.53 1.15
C LEU A 80 26.14 -1.91 1.48
N ASP A 81 26.39 -2.15 2.76
CA ASP A 81 27.17 -3.31 3.20
C ASP A 81 26.36 -4.62 3.17
N ASN A 82 25.01 -4.54 3.27
CA ASN A 82 24.19 -5.73 3.40
C ASN A 82 22.74 -5.52 2.88
N SER A 83 22.02 -6.63 2.71
CA SER A 83 20.63 -6.64 2.23
C SER A 83 19.68 -5.84 3.12
N PHE A 84 19.90 -5.86 4.44
CA PHE A 84 19.05 -5.15 5.39
C PHE A 84 19.14 -3.63 5.18
N GLU A 85 20.31 -3.08 4.91
CA GLU A 85 20.49 -1.66 4.60
C GLU A 85 19.76 -1.26 3.30
N TYR A 86 19.80 -2.11 2.27
CA TYR A 86 19.03 -1.90 1.06
C TYR A 86 17.52 -1.96 1.31
N MET A 87 17.04 -2.83 2.23
CA MET A 87 15.64 -2.83 2.67
C MET A 87 15.27 -1.51 3.37
N GLN A 88 16.17 -0.97 4.21
CA GLN A 88 15.96 0.34 4.83
C GLN A 88 15.95 1.47 3.79
N LEU A 89 16.85 1.41 2.80
CA LEU A 89 16.83 2.36 1.67
C LEU A 89 15.50 2.37 0.94
N GLN A 90 14.92 1.21 0.63
CA GLN A 90 13.59 1.11 -0.01
C GLN A 90 12.52 1.81 0.82
N LYS A 91 12.50 1.63 2.13
CA LYS A 91 11.57 2.32 3.04
C LYS A 91 11.79 3.82 3.05
N ILE A 92 13.06 4.27 3.14
CA ILE A 92 13.43 5.70 3.11
C ILE A 92 12.97 6.34 1.81
N LEU A 93 13.15 5.68 0.67
CA LEU A 93 12.66 6.15 -0.63
C LEU A 93 11.12 6.31 -0.63
N ALA A 94 10.39 5.35 -0.07
CA ALA A 94 8.94 5.44 0.07
C ALA A 94 8.52 6.62 0.98
N ILE A 95 9.23 6.87 2.07
CA ILE A 95 9.03 8.03 2.97
C ILE A 95 9.23 9.35 2.21
N ILE A 96 10.32 9.46 1.45
CA ILE A 96 10.63 10.67 0.67
C ILE A 96 9.53 10.91 -0.37
N LEU A 97 9.17 9.90 -1.16
CA LEU A 97 8.11 9.99 -2.17
C LEU A 97 6.76 10.36 -1.56
N SER A 98 6.39 9.73 -0.44
CA SER A 98 5.17 10.05 0.31
C SER A 98 5.15 11.51 0.77
N SER A 99 6.28 12.02 1.26
CA SER A 99 6.39 13.43 1.67
C SER A 99 6.26 14.37 0.47
N LEU A 100 6.86 14.02 -0.68
CA LEU A 100 6.78 14.83 -1.91
C LEU A 100 5.35 14.97 -2.45
N ILE A 101 4.42 14.04 -2.16
CA ILE A 101 3.00 14.14 -2.54
C ILE A 101 2.34 15.42 -1.98
N THR A 102 2.81 15.92 -0.86
CA THR A 102 2.32 17.18 -0.26
C THR A 102 2.41 18.37 -1.23
N ILE A 103 3.42 18.36 -2.13
CA ILE A 103 3.64 19.43 -3.12
C ILE A 103 2.49 19.50 -4.15
N PRO A 104 2.22 18.45 -4.93
CA PRO A 104 1.12 18.49 -5.90
C PRO A 104 -0.25 18.68 -5.23
N ILE A 105 -0.47 18.19 -4.01
CA ILE A 105 -1.71 18.44 -3.26
C ILE A 105 -1.88 19.92 -2.94
N PHE A 106 -0.83 20.60 -2.45
CA PHE A 106 -0.89 22.05 -2.23
C PHE A 106 -1.26 22.80 -3.49
N PHE A 107 -0.63 22.46 -4.63
CA PHE A 107 -0.93 23.11 -5.91
C PHE A 107 -2.32 22.76 -6.45
N LEU A 108 -2.80 21.54 -6.22
CA LEU A 108 -4.17 21.14 -6.57
C LEU A 108 -5.19 21.98 -5.74
N CYS A 109 -5.02 22.01 -4.43
CA CYS A 109 -5.89 22.82 -3.55
C CYS A 109 -5.87 24.30 -3.93
N LYS A 110 -4.72 24.83 -4.37
CA LYS A 110 -4.57 26.22 -4.80
C LYS A 110 -5.36 26.55 -6.08
N LYS A 111 -5.78 25.58 -6.88
CA LYS A 111 -6.67 25.81 -8.02
C LYS A 111 -8.09 26.20 -7.59
N PHE A 112 -8.50 25.79 -6.39
CA PHE A 112 -9.86 25.96 -5.86
C PHE A 112 -9.93 26.99 -4.73
N PHE A 113 -8.85 27.14 -3.97
CA PHE A 113 -8.80 27.94 -2.74
C PHE A 113 -7.60 28.89 -2.73
N ASN A 114 -7.62 29.85 -1.81
CA ASN A 114 -6.47 30.73 -1.59
C ASN A 114 -5.31 29.97 -0.91
N ASN A 115 -4.10 30.54 -0.96
CA ASN A 115 -2.88 29.92 -0.46
C ASN A 115 -2.98 29.45 1.01
N LYS A 116 -3.66 30.20 1.89
CA LYS A 116 -3.77 29.87 3.32
C LYS A 116 -4.62 28.63 3.55
N ILE A 117 -5.77 28.55 2.88
CA ILE A 117 -6.65 27.37 2.95
C ILE A 117 -5.95 26.17 2.32
N SER A 118 -5.19 26.37 1.24
CA SER A 118 -4.42 25.31 0.59
C SER A 118 -3.33 24.71 1.50
N LEU A 119 -2.78 25.49 2.46
CA LEU A 119 -1.88 24.94 3.49
C LEU A 119 -2.56 23.91 4.38
N VAL A 120 -3.86 24.11 4.70
CA VAL A 120 -4.62 23.12 5.47
C VAL A 120 -4.78 21.82 4.67
N GLY A 121 -5.05 21.90 3.36
CA GLY A 121 -5.11 20.72 2.48
C GLY A 121 -3.79 19.94 2.44
N ALA A 122 -2.68 20.66 2.34
CA ALA A 122 -1.34 20.08 2.42
C ALA A 122 -1.09 19.42 3.79
N SER A 123 -1.53 20.07 4.88
CA SER A 123 -1.41 19.54 6.25
C SER A 123 -2.24 18.28 6.46
N LEU A 124 -3.48 18.22 5.96
CA LEU A 124 -4.32 17.02 6.02
C LEU A 124 -3.64 15.78 5.45
N PHE A 125 -2.87 15.94 4.39
CA PHE A 125 -2.11 14.83 3.81
C PHE A 125 -0.78 14.59 4.53
N ALA A 126 -0.01 15.65 4.79
CA ALA A 126 1.32 15.53 5.39
C ALA A 126 1.30 14.84 6.76
N PHE A 127 0.24 15.08 7.53
CA PHE A 127 0.05 14.57 8.89
C PHE A 127 -1.01 13.47 8.98
N GLU A 128 -1.47 12.89 7.86
CA GLU A 128 -2.38 11.75 7.91
C GLU A 128 -1.67 10.49 8.41
N PRO A 129 -2.05 9.96 9.57
CA PRO A 129 -1.28 8.91 10.23
C PRO A 129 -1.23 7.60 9.43
N ARG A 130 -2.29 7.25 8.67
CA ARG A 130 -2.27 6.04 7.82
C ARG A 130 -1.33 6.18 6.64
N ILE A 131 -1.22 7.38 6.05
CA ILE A 131 -0.26 7.67 4.99
C ILE A 131 1.18 7.64 5.54
N ILE A 132 1.38 8.13 6.76
CA ILE A 132 2.67 8.04 7.46
C ILE A 132 3.04 6.57 7.65
N LEU A 133 2.16 5.74 8.25
CA LEU A 133 2.37 4.31 8.44
C LEU A 133 2.65 3.58 7.12
N ASN A 134 1.83 3.81 6.10
CA ASN A 134 2.00 3.19 4.79
C ASN A 134 3.36 3.50 4.16
N SER A 135 3.85 4.75 4.34
CA SER A 135 5.16 5.15 3.79
C SER A 135 6.34 4.41 4.42
N THR A 136 6.20 3.86 5.63
CA THR A 136 7.27 3.10 6.31
C THR A 136 7.34 1.64 5.89
N LEU A 137 6.39 1.16 5.07
CA LEU A 137 6.34 -0.23 4.61
C LEU A 137 7.21 -0.51 3.37
N GLY A 138 7.70 0.53 2.69
CA GLY A 138 8.52 0.36 1.48
C GLY A 138 7.77 -0.17 0.26
N ILE A 139 6.47 0.12 0.13
CA ILE A 139 5.55 -0.43 -0.88
C ILE A 139 5.16 0.59 -1.95
N THR A 140 4.32 0.18 -2.88
CA THR A 140 4.00 0.88 -4.15
C THR A 140 3.23 2.19 -4.00
N GLU A 141 2.42 2.36 -2.95
CA GLU A 141 1.44 3.44 -2.81
C GLU A 141 2.04 4.85 -2.87
N PRO A 142 3.21 5.15 -2.24
CA PRO A 142 3.81 6.48 -2.33
C PRO A 142 4.10 6.92 -3.77
N LEU A 143 4.70 6.04 -4.58
CA LEU A 143 5.00 6.34 -5.98
C LEU A 143 3.71 6.44 -6.80
N PHE A 144 2.77 5.52 -6.59
CA PHE A 144 1.47 5.49 -7.26
C PHE A 144 0.68 6.79 -7.06
N ILE A 145 0.56 7.25 -5.81
CA ILE A 145 -0.17 8.48 -5.50
C ILE A 145 0.56 9.71 -6.05
N LEU A 146 1.91 9.75 -5.94
CA LEU A 146 2.70 10.88 -6.42
C LEU A 146 2.53 11.07 -7.93
N LEU A 147 2.69 9.98 -8.71
CA LEU A 147 2.54 10.00 -10.15
C LEU A 147 1.10 10.37 -10.55
N GLY A 148 0.12 9.74 -9.92
CA GLY A 148 -1.29 9.95 -10.24
C GLY A 148 -1.76 11.38 -9.97
N ILE A 149 -1.45 11.94 -8.79
CA ILE A 149 -1.87 13.32 -8.46
C ILE A 149 -1.10 14.36 -9.29
N THR A 150 0.17 14.08 -9.64
CA THR A 150 0.95 14.95 -10.51
C THR A 150 0.40 14.93 -11.93
N SER A 151 0.02 13.75 -12.44
CA SER A 151 -0.69 13.60 -13.73
C SER A 151 -1.96 14.46 -13.76
N LEU A 152 -2.83 14.35 -12.75
CA LEU A 152 -4.05 15.15 -12.65
C LEU A 152 -3.77 16.65 -12.59
N LEU A 153 -2.78 17.07 -11.81
CA LEU A 153 -2.42 18.48 -11.68
C LEU A 153 -1.93 19.07 -13.03
N LEU A 154 -1.14 18.30 -13.78
CA LEU A 154 -0.66 18.70 -15.10
C LEU A 154 -1.78 18.70 -16.13
N PHE A 155 -2.66 17.69 -16.13
CA PHE A 155 -3.84 17.67 -16.97
C PHE A 155 -4.72 18.91 -16.77
N LEU A 156 -4.91 19.35 -15.52
CA LEU A 156 -5.69 20.57 -15.20
C LEU A 156 -5.04 21.88 -15.61
N ARG A 157 -3.86 21.86 -16.21
CA ARG A 157 -3.30 23.06 -16.91
C ARG A 157 -4.01 23.32 -18.21
N TYR A 158 -4.54 22.27 -18.85
CA TYR A 158 -5.22 22.29 -20.16
C TYR A 158 -4.36 22.84 -21.31
N ASP A 159 -3.02 22.83 -21.17
CA ASP A 159 -2.10 23.08 -22.26
C ASP A 159 -1.64 21.73 -22.88
N GLN A 160 -1.27 21.77 -24.17
CA GLN A 160 -0.90 20.55 -24.92
C GLN A 160 0.23 19.78 -24.23
N LYS A 161 1.29 20.48 -23.80
CA LYS A 161 2.42 19.84 -23.09
C LYS A 161 2.00 19.21 -21.78
N GLY A 162 1.18 19.91 -20.99
CA GLY A 162 0.66 19.40 -19.71
C GLY A 162 -0.18 18.14 -19.89
N ILE A 163 -1.03 18.08 -20.93
CA ILE A 163 -1.85 16.91 -21.25
C ILE A 163 -0.96 15.73 -21.68
N MET A 164 0.02 15.94 -22.57
CA MET A 164 0.92 14.88 -23.02
C MET A 164 1.71 14.26 -21.85
N ILE A 165 2.27 15.10 -20.96
CA ILE A 165 2.99 14.63 -19.77
C ILE A 165 2.02 13.94 -18.80
N ALA A 166 0.79 14.42 -18.66
CA ALA A 166 -0.20 13.80 -17.82
C ALA A 166 -0.53 12.36 -18.27
N PHE A 167 -0.67 12.12 -19.56
CA PHE A 167 -0.89 10.77 -20.13
C PHE A 167 0.34 9.87 -19.95
N ALA A 168 1.55 10.39 -20.13
CA ALA A 168 2.78 9.65 -19.84
C ALA A 168 2.85 9.24 -18.35
N LEU A 169 2.57 10.17 -17.44
CA LEU A 169 2.54 9.87 -15.99
C LEU A 169 1.40 8.89 -15.63
N ALA A 170 0.25 8.97 -16.29
CA ALA A 170 -0.84 8.01 -16.09
C ALA A 170 -0.42 6.59 -16.52
N SER A 171 0.38 6.45 -17.59
CA SER A 171 0.95 5.18 -17.99
C SER A 171 1.92 4.63 -16.94
N PHE A 172 2.86 5.43 -16.44
CA PHE A 172 3.73 5.02 -15.34
C PHE A 172 2.94 4.67 -14.08
N THR A 173 1.88 5.42 -13.77
CA THR A 173 0.97 5.12 -12.65
C THR A 173 0.35 3.72 -12.83
N THR A 174 -0.04 3.36 -14.05
CA THR A 174 -0.61 2.04 -14.40
C THR A 174 0.43 0.93 -14.28
N ILE A 175 1.69 1.17 -14.62
CA ILE A 175 2.79 0.21 -14.44
C ILE A 175 3.10 -0.01 -12.96
N VAL A 176 3.03 1.05 -12.14
CA VAL A 176 3.23 0.95 -10.68
C VAL A 176 2.09 0.18 -10.02
N ARG A 177 0.84 0.41 -10.43
CA ARG A 177 -0.34 -0.36 -10.01
C ARG A 177 -1.37 -0.38 -11.12
N SER A 178 -1.90 -1.56 -11.41
CA SER A 178 -2.88 -1.76 -12.50
C SER A 178 -4.13 -0.88 -12.37
N GLU A 179 -4.50 -0.48 -11.15
CA GLU A 179 -5.61 0.45 -10.89
C GLU A 179 -5.38 1.84 -11.50
N GLY A 180 -4.13 2.17 -11.86
CA GLY A 180 -3.80 3.40 -12.60
C GLY A 180 -4.50 3.55 -13.94
N ILE A 181 -5.01 2.46 -14.54
CA ILE A 181 -5.82 2.52 -15.78
C ILE A 181 -7.09 3.36 -15.58
N PHE A 182 -7.65 3.40 -14.37
CA PHE A 182 -8.80 4.24 -14.04
C PHE A 182 -8.46 5.74 -14.05
N LEU A 183 -7.18 6.09 -13.89
CA LEU A 183 -6.72 7.46 -14.10
C LEU A 183 -6.77 7.84 -15.59
N LEU A 184 -6.39 6.94 -16.52
CA LEU A 184 -6.58 7.15 -17.94
C LEU A 184 -8.04 7.40 -18.28
N ILE A 185 -8.95 6.59 -17.75
CA ILE A 185 -10.40 6.77 -17.93
C ILE A 185 -10.83 8.14 -17.41
N THR A 186 -10.38 8.52 -16.23
CA THR A 186 -10.67 9.84 -15.63
C THR A 186 -10.25 10.98 -16.55
N ILE A 187 -8.97 11.03 -16.95
CA ILE A 187 -8.45 12.14 -17.79
C ILE A 187 -9.07 12.14 -19.19
N SER A 188 -9.44 10.97 -19.73
CA SER A 188 -10.15 10.86 -21.01
C SER A 188 -11.56 11.44 -20.96
N ILE A 189 -12.34 11.09 -19.94
CA ILE A 189 -13.68 11.67 -19.72
C ILE A 189 -13.59 13.18 -19.52
N LEU A 190 -12.63 13.63 -18.69
CA LEU A 190 -12.42 15.06 -18.45
C LEU A 190 -11.98 15.82 -19.70
N PHE A 191 -11.17 15.19 -20.57
CA PHE A 191 -10.79 15.76 -21.85
C PHE A 191 -12.01 15.99 -22.73
N VAL A 192 -12.86 14.97 -22.89
CA VAL A 192 -14.10 15.06 -23.69
C VAL A 192 -15.05 16.11 -23.12
N LEU A 193 -15.22 16.17 -21.79
CA LEU A 193 -16.04 17.19 -21.13
C LEU A 193 -15.54 18.61 -21.38
N LYS A 194 -14.21 18.80 -21.47
CA LYS A 194 -13.57 20.11 -21.67
C LYS A 194 -13.60 20.56 -23.13
N TYR A 195 -13.17 19.69 -24.05
CA TYR A 195 -12.94 20.04 -25.46
C TYR A 195 -14.11 19.62 -26.37
N LYS A 196 -15.06 18.85 -25.86
CA LYS A 196 -16.16 18.26 -26.66
C LYS A 196 -15.59 17.43 -27.83
N ILE A 197 -16.41 17.10 -28.80
CA ILE A 197 -15.98 16.43 -30.04
C ILE A 197 -15.48 17.52 -31.03
N SER A 198 -14.18 17.80 -30.98
CA SER A 198 -13.54 18.86 -31.74
C SER A 198 -12.24 18.39 -32.40
N LYS A 199 -11.64 19.23 -33.23
CA LYS A 199 -10.32 18.95 -33.86
C LYS A 199 -9.18 18.75 -32.82
N GLU A 200 -9.36 19.19 -31.57
CA GLU A 200 -8.41 19.01 -30.46
C GLU A 200 -8.28 17.54 -30.06
N ILE A 201 -9.29 16.70 -30.32
CA ILE A 201 -9.19 15.24 -30.12
C ILE A 201 -8.05 14.70 -31.00
N LEU A 202 -8.00 15.01 -32.29
CA LEU A 202 -6.96 14.51 -33.18
C LEU A 202 -5.59 15.13 -32.88
N LYS A 203 -5.54 16.42 -32.51
CA LYS A 203 -4.28 17.16 -32.32
C LYS A 203 -3.61 16.92 -30.98
N ILE A 204 -4.38 16.67 -29.92
CA ILE A 204 -3.88 16.60 -28.55
C ILE A 204 -4.15 15.23 -27.93
N TYR A 205 -5.40 14.74 -27.97
CA TYR A 205 -5.80 13.50 -27.29
C TYR A 205 -5.17 12.27 -27.93
N VAL A 206 -5.25 12.13 -29.26
CA VAL A 206 -4.69 10.96 -29.94
C VAL A 206 -3.18 10.85 -29.73
N PRO A 207 -2.35 11.90 -29.93
CA PRO A 207 -0.92 11.82 -29.59
C PRO A 207 -0.68 11.51 -28.10
N ALA A 208 -1.46 12.07 -27.18
CA ALA A 208 -1.32 11.78 -25.76
C ALA A 208 -1.65 10.31 -25.44
N LEU A 209 -2.70 9.76 -26.04
CA LEU A 209 -3.07 8.35 -25.92
C LEU A 209 -1.99 7.44 -26.53
N ILE A 210 -1.40 7.82 -27.67
CA ILE A 210 -0.28 7.08 -28.27
C ILE A 210 0.91 7.05 -27.30
N ILE A 211 1.26 8.17 -26.66
CA ILE A 211 2.32 8.20 -25.64
C ILE A 211 2.01 7.23 -24.49
N PHE A 212 0.76 7.24 -23.99
CA PHE A 212 0.33 6.31 -22.95
C PHE A 212 0.54 4.85 -23.38
N LEU A 213 0.10 4.49 -24.57
CA LEU A 213 0.20 3.12 -25.09
C LEU A 213 1.64 2.71 -25.39
N LEU A 214 2.47 3.61 -25.95
CA LEU A 214 3.88 3.32 -26.20
C LEU A 214 4.69 3.00 -24.94
N ILE A 215 4.32 3.58 -23.81
CA ILE A 215 4.95 3.28 -22.52
C ILE A 215 4.39 1.98 -21.92
N LEU A 216 3.08 1.73 -22.05
CA LEU A 216 2.41 0.60 -21.39
C LEU A 216 2.59 -0.72 -22.14
N ILE A 217 2.48 -0.72 -23.49
CA ILE A 217 2.45 -1.94 -24.30
C ILE A 217 3.70 -2.82 -24.09
N PRO A 218 4.94 -2.30 -24.07
CA PRO A 218 6.12 -3.14 -23.84
C PRO A 218 6.08 -3.91 -22.52
N ILE A 219 5.57 -3.27 -21.47
CA ILE A 219 5.43 -3.88 -20.15
C ILE A 219 4.30 -4.93 -20.14
N SER A 220 3.19 -4.63 -20.80
CA SER A 220 2.07 -5.58 -20.95
C SER A 220 2.52 -6.82 -21.73
N MET A 221 3.23 -6.66 -22.83
CA MET A 221 3.78 -7.76 -23.63
C MET A 221 4.75 -8.63 -22.81
N TYR A 222 5.70 -8.02 -22.11
CA TYR A 222 6.63 -8.72 -21.23
C TYR A 222 5.86 -9.56 -20.18
N LYS A 223 4.86 -8.97 -19.53
CA LYS A 223 4.08 -9.69 -18.51
C LYS A 223 3.28 -10.86 -19.09
N THR A 224 2.71 -10.69 -20.27
CA THR A 224 2.01 -11.75 -20.97
C THR A 224 2.95 -12.91 -21.31
N GLU A 225 4.17 -12.61 -21.75
CA GLU A 225 5.19 -13.62 -22.06
C GLU A 225 5.62 -14.42 -20.82
N VAL A 226 5.86 -13.73 -19.68
CA VAL A 226 6.39 -14.35 -18.47
C VAL A 226 5.32 -15.01 -17.62
N SER A 227 4.12 -14.40 -17.50
CA SER A 227 3.08 -14.82 -16.56
C SER A 227 1.83 -15.41 -17.24
N GLY A 228 1.78 -15.44 -18.58
CA GLY A 228 0.62 -15.89 -19.35
C GLY A 228 -0.55 -14.90 -19.39
N ASN A 229 -0.48 -13.81 -18.62
CA ASN A 229 -1.45 -12.73 -18.62
C ASN A 229 -0.76 -11.37 -18.38
N ASP A 230 -1.37 -10.29 -18.87
CA ASP A 230 -0.76 -8.96 -18.76
C ASP A 230 -0.95 -8.31 -17.38
N ALA A 231 -1.80 -8.89 -16.53
CA ALA A 231 -2.14 -8.43 -15.18
C ALA A 231 -2.60 -6.95 -15.09
N ILE A 232 -2.79 -6.26 -16.19
CA ILE A 232 -3.28 -4.89 -16.30
C ILE A 232 -4.69 -4.90 -16.91
N PHE A 233 -4.80 -5.25 -18.20
CA PHE A 233 -6.08 -5.36 -18.88
C PHE A 233 -6.86 -6.59 -18.42
N ASP A 234 -6.18 -7.71 -18.17
CA ASP A 234 -6.80 -8.94 -17.66
C ASP A 234 -7.43 -8.73 -16.29
N ARG A 235 -6.86 -7.89 -15.40
CA ARG A 235 -7.51 -7.54 -14.14
C ARG A 235 -8.76 -6.70 -14.31
N VAL A 236 -8.77 -5.78 -15.25
CA VAL A 236 -9.96 -4.94 -15.53
C VAL A 236 -11.04 -5.77 -16.19
N ILE A 237 -10.70 -6.58 -17.20
CA ILE A 237 -11.64 -7.44 -17.93
C ILE A 237 -12.09 -8.58 -17.03
N GLY A 238 -11.15 -9.28 -16.39
CA GLY A 238 -11.43 -10.38 -15.47
C GLY A 238 -12.28 -9.95 -14.28
N GLY A 239 -11.94 -8.83 -13.64
CA GLY A 239 -12.75 -8.27 -12.56
C GLY A 239 -14.15 -7.89 -12.98
N THR A 240 -14.33 -7.36 -14.20
CA THR A 240 -15.65 -7.04 -14.74
C THR A 240 -16.46 -8.32 -15.00
N SER A 241 -15.84 -9.35 -15.61
CA SER A 241 -16.48 -10.64 -15.88
C SER A 241 -16.83 -11.39 -14.58
N GLU A 242 -15.99 -11.29 -13.55
CA GLU A 242 -16.24 -11.88 -12.22
C GLU A 242 -17.46 -11.22 -11.53
N ILE A 243 -17.55 -9.90 -11.54
CA ILE A 243 -18.75 -9.20 -10.99
C ILE A 243 -20.02 -9.62 -11.76
N ILE A 244 -19.93 -9.74 -13.09
CA ILE A 244 -21.08 -10.18 -13.91
C ILE A 244 -21.45 -11.63 -13.58
N SER A 245 -20.49 -12.52 -13.39
CA SER A 245 -20.74 -13.92 -13.02
C SER A 245 -21.39 -14.02 -11.63
N ILE A 246 -20.87 -13.30 -10.64
CA ILE A 246 -21.45 -13.20 -9.28
C ILE A 246 -22.91 -12.75 -9.36
N SER A 247 -23.21 -11.74 -10.19
CA SER A 247 -24.57 -11.24 -10.37
C SER A 247 -25.48 -12.27 -11.07
N ASN A 248 -24.99 -12.95 -12.10
CA ASN A 248 -25.74 -13.95 -12.86
C ASN A 248 -26.00 -15.24 -12.06
N GLU A 249 -25.10 -15.63 -11.16
CA GLU A 249 -25.25 -16.78 -10.27
C GLU A 249 -26.17 -16.51 -9.08
N GLY A 250 -26.76 -15.32 -9.01
CA GLY A 250 -27.67 -14.94 -7.91
C GLY A 250 -26.97 -14.72 -6.57
N LYS A 251 -25.62 -14.61 -6.56
CA LYS A 251 -24.80 -14.33 -5.36
C LYS A 251 -24.79 -12.84 -4.97
N ASN A 252 -25.96 -12.20 -5.05
CA ASN A 252 -26.10 -10.78 -4.70
C ASN A 252 -25.61 -10.45 -3.27
N ASN A 253 -25.62 -11.43 -2.38
CA ASN A 253 -25.09 -11.26 -1.01
C ASN A 253 -23.61 -10.88 -0.99
N GLU A 254 -22.79 -11.33 -1.94
CA GLU A 254 -21.36 -10.96 -2.03
C GLU A 254 -21.19 -9.49 -2.44
N ILE A 255 -22.04 -9.00 -3.36
CA ILE A 255 -22.03 -7.58 -3.76
C ILE A 255 -22.47 -6.70 -2.58
N PHE A 256 -23.51 -7.09 -1.83
CA PHE A 256 -23.94 -6.36 -0.64
C PHE A 256 -22.87 -6.36 0.46
N ALA A 257 -22.20 -7.49 0.70
CA ALA A 257 -21.09 -7.61 1.63
C ALA A 257 -19.91 -6.69 1.20
N GLY A 258 -19.63 -6.61 -0.10
CA GLY A 258 -18.62 -5.69 -0.65
C GLY A 258 -18.96 -4.21 -0.42
N ILE A 259 -20.22 -3.82 -0.59
CA ILE A 259 -20.70 -2.46 -0.31
C ILE A 259 -20.63 -2.16 1.19
N GLU A 260 -20.96 -3.11 2.05
CA GLU A 260 -20.84 -2.98 3.50
C GLU A 260 -19.37 -2.77 3.91
N LEU A 261 -18.46 -3.59 3.39
CA LEU A 261 -17.02 -3.44 3.61
C LEU A 261 -16.51 -2.09 3.12
N PHE A 262 -16.89 -1.67 1.91
CA PHE A 262 -16.54 -0.36 1.36
C PHE A 262 -16.96 0.76 2.31
N THR A 263 -18.19 0.74 2.79
CA THR A 263 -18.73 1.76 3.70
C THR A 263 -18.02 1.74 5.06
N LYS A 264 -17.77 0.55 5.61
CA LYS A 264 -17.03 0.36 6.86
C LYS A 264 -15.60 0.91 6.76
N TYR A 265 -14.87 0.55 5.71
CA TYR A 265 -13.49 1.00 5.53
C TYR A 265 -13.43 2.49 5.17
N LEU A 266 -14.40 3.03 4.41
CA LEU A 266 -14.54 4.47 4.20
C LEU A 266 -14.70 5.21 5.54
N GLY A 267 -15.52 4.70 6.45
CA GLY A 267 -15.65 5.25 7.80
C GLY A 267 -14.31 5.21 8.56
N TRP A 268 -13.59 4.12 8.49
CA TRP A 268 -12.31 3.97 9.21
C TRP A 268 -11.22 4.90 8.69
N ILE A 269 -11.11 5.11 7.38
CA ILE A 269 -10.09 6.01 6.82
C ILE A 269 -10.36 7.49 7.11
N MET A 270 -11.61 7.83 7.48
CA MET A 270 -11.91 9.21 7.90
C MET A 270 -11.35 9.55 9.27
N ILE A 271 -11.05 8.56 10.12
CA ILE A 271 -10.50 8.76 11.46
C ILE A 271 -8.96 8.82 11.37
N PRO A 272 -8.30 9.78 12.02
CA PRO A 272 -8.87 10.85 12.85
C PRO A 272 -9.15 12.14 12.09
N SER A 273 -8.40 12.43 11.01
CA SER A 273 -8.27 13.79 10.47
C SER A 273 -9.48 14.22 9.62
N PHE A 274 -10.12 13.28 8.92
CA PHE A 274 -11.17 13.59 7.94
C PHE A 274 -12.59 13.50 8.49
N ILE A 275 -12.80 12.90 9.67
CA ILE A 275 -14.15 12.59 10.18
C ILE A 275 -15.05 13.83 10.31
N LEU A 276 -14.47 14.98 10.68
CA LEU A 276 -15.21 16.24 10.81
C LEU A 276 -15.26 17.02 9.49
N PHE A 277 -14.16 17.01 8.73
CA PHE A 277 -14.02 17.88 7.58
C PHE A 277 -14.59 17.28 6.30
N LEU A 278 -14.46 15.97 6.07
CA LEU A 278 -14.84 15.34 4.80
C LEU A 278 -16.36 15.29 4.60
N PRO A 279 -17.19 14.79 5.54
CA PRO A 279 -18.63 14.75 5.35
C PRO A 279 -19.25 16.15 5.21
N PHE A 280 -18.84 17.10 6.08
CA PHE A 280 -19.31 18.46 6.00
C PHE A 280 -18.79 19.16 4.74
N GLY A 281 -17.54 18.90 4.35
CA GLY A 281 -16.94 19.41 3.13
C GLY A 281 -17.68 18.92 1.88
N PHE A 282 -18.10 17.67 1.85
CA PHE A 282 -18.87 17.11 0.76
C PHE A 282 -20.26 17.79 0.62
N ILE A 283 -20.95 18.01 1.73
CA ILE A 283 -22.21 18.77 1.73
C ILE A 283 -22.00 20.20 1.18
N GLN A 284 -20.94 20.89 1.63
CA GLN A 284 -20.64 22.24 1.15
C GLN A 284 -20.21 22.25 -0.33
N PHE A 285 -19.45 21.26 -0.77
CA PHE A 285 -19.09 21.06 -2.17
C PHE A 285 -20.34 20.95 -3.08
N LEU A 286 -21.30 20.10 -2.70
CA LEU A 286 -22.56 19.95 -3.45
C LEU A 286 -23.40 21.23 -3.47
N ARG A 287 -23.37 22.01 -2.37
CA ARG A 287 -24.10 23.29 -2.28
C ARG A 287 -23.45 24.40 -3.11
N LYS A 288 -22.13 24.52 -3.09
CA LYS A 288 -21.37 25.60 -3.76
C LYS A 288 -21.24 25.38 -5.27
N ARG A 289 -21.31 24.13 -5.75
CA ARG A 289 -21.19 23.74 -7.16
C ARG A 289 -20.03 24.44 -7.88
N PRO A 290 -18.77 24.19 -7.47
CA PRO A 290 -17.62 24.85 -8.11
C PRO A 290 -17.56 24.54 -9.61
N LYS A 291 -16.90 25.41 -10.38
CA LYS A 291 -16.78 25.25 -11.86
C LYS A 291 -16.17 23.91 -12.26
N GLU A 292 -15.24 23.41 -11.44
CA GLU A 292 -14.53 22.15 -11.64
C GLU A 292 -15.21 20.98 -10.91
N MET A 293 -16.51 21.09 -10.60
CA MET A 293 -17.28 20.03 -9.92
C MET A 293 -17.16 18.68 -10.65
N ASN A 294 -17.26 18.71 -11.98
CA ASN A 294 -17.15 17.51 -12.83
C ASN A 294 -15.80 16.80 -12.64
N PHE A 295 -14.71 17.53 -12.46
CA PHE A 295 -13.40 16.95 -12.20
C PHE A 295 -13.42 16.09 -10.92
N ILE A 296 -13.91 16.63 -9.82
CA ILE A 296 -13.96 15.94 -8.53
C ILE A 296 -14.87 14.71 -8.60
N ILE A 297 -16.07 14.86 -9.22
CA ILE A 297 -17.03 13.77 -9.34
C ILE A 297 -16.51 12.64 -10.22
N VAL A 298 -15.98 12.95 -11.40
CA VAL A 298 -15.44 11.94 -12.33
C VAL A 298 -14.29 11.19 -11.69
N PHE A 299 -13.37 11.91 -11.00
CA PHE A 299 -12.27 11.28 -10.29
C PHE A 299 -12.76 10.36 -9.17
N LEU A 300 -13.70 10.83 -8.32
CA LEU A 300 -14.25 10.00 -7.23
C LEU A 300 -14.90 8.74 -7.76
N ILE A 301 -15.75 8.84 -8.77
CA ILE A 301 -16.45 7.68 -9.33
C ILE A 301 -15.47 6.69 -9.94
N SER A 302 -14.60 7.15 -10.86
CA SER A 302 -13.68 6.25 -11.56
C SER A 302 -12.68 5.57 -10.61
N SER A 303 -12.14 6.29 -9.63
CA SER A 303 -11.21 5.73 -8.66
C SER A 303 -11.89 4.86 -7.58
N SER A 304 -13.22 4.99 -7.38
CA SER A 304 -13.96 4.12 -6.46
C SER A 304 -14.29 2.75 -7.07
N ILE A 305 -14.28 2.60 -8.38
CA ILE A 305 -14.59 1.33 -9.07
C ILE A 305 -13.62 0.21 -8.64
N PRO A 306 -12.27 0.37 -8.76
CA PRO A 306 -11.34 -0.68 -8.34
C PRO A 306 -11.38 -0.94 -6.82
N ILE A 307 -11.69 0.07 -6.03
CA ILE A 307 -11.84 -0.07 -4.58
C ILE A 307 -13.05 -0.94 -4.24
N LEU A 308 -14.19 -0.66 -4.87
CA LEU A 308 -15.41 -1.44 -4.66
C LEU A 308 -15.20 -2.89 -5.11
N TYR A 309 -14.55 -3.12 -6.26
CA TYR A 309 -14.21 -4.46 -6.72
C TYR A 309 -13.35 -5.20 -5.67
N ALA A 310 -12.29 -4.58 -5.15
CA ALA A 310 -11.45 -5.19 -4.12
C ALA A 310 -12.27 -5.66 -2.90
N TYR A 311 -13.26 -4.88 -2.47
CA TYR A 311 -14.11 -5.28 -1.34
C TYR A 311 -15.18 -6.31 -1.71
N ILE A 312 -15.66 -6.37 -2.95
CA ILE A 312 -16.55 -7.46 -3.41
C ILE A 312 -15.80 -8.80 -3.36
N VAL A 313 -14.52 -8.83 -3.75
CA VAL A 313 -13.67 -10.03 -3.61
C VAL A 313 -13.08 -10.21 -2.21
N GLN A 314 -13.69 -9.56 -1.20
CA GLN A 314 -13.39 -9.69 0.23
C GLN A 314 -11.98 -9.27 0.66
N ALA A 315 -11.30 -8.42 -0.10
CA ALA A 315 -10.05 -7.82 0.34
C ALA A 315 -10.30 -6.88 1.54
N GLN A 316 -9.52 -7.03 2.62
CA GLN A 316 -9.72 -6.30 3.87
C GLN A 316 -8.53 -5.40 4.19
N ASP A 317 -8.37 -4.32 3.41
CA ASP A 317 -7.29 -3.35 3.62
C ASP A 317 -7.76 -1.92 3.34
N THR A 318 -7.33 -0.98 4.19
CA THR A 318 -7.59 0.45 4.02
C THR A 318 -6.79 1.08 2.88
N ARG A 319 -5.70 0.44 2.42
CA ARG A 319 -4.77 0.95 1.39
C ARG A 319 -5.46 1.27 0.06
N TYR A 320 -6.52 0.54 -0.29
CA TYR A 320 -7.27 0.77 -1.52
C TYR A 320 -7.82 2.19 -1.63
N PHE A 321 -8.15 2.83 -0.50
CA PHE A 321 -8.64 4.22 -0.47
C PHE A 321 -7.54 5.29 -0.60
N TYR A 322 -6.26 4.94 -0.42
CA TYR A 322 -5.22 5.98 -0.27
C TYR A 322 -5.03 6.84 -1.51
N PHE A 323 -5.37 6.33 -2.68
CA PHE A 323 -5.38 7.12 -3.91
C PHE A 323 -6.44 8.24 -3.90
N LEU A 324 -7.50 8.13 -3.10
CA LEU A 324 -8.52 9.16 -2.93
C LEU A 324 -8.15 10.27 -1.94
N TYR A 325 -7.14 10.06 -1.08
CA TYR A 325 -6.78 11.05 -0.06
C TYR A 325 -6.50 12.45 -0.60
N PRO A 326 -5.82 12.66 -1.73
CA PRO A 326 -5.64 14.01 -2.30
C PRO A 326 -6.97 14.73 -2.58
N ILE A 327 -7.98 14.00 -3.03
CA ILE A 327 -9.31 14.59 -3.28
C ILE A 327 -10.09 14.74 -1.97
N PHE A 328 -9.91 13.87 -1.00
CA PHE A 328 -10.48 14.03 0.34
C PHE A 328 -9.93 15.28 1.02
N CYS A 329 -8.62 15.57 0.89
CA CYS A 329 -8.05 16.83 1.33
C CYS A 329 -8.74 18.02 0.65
N LEU A 330 -8.91 17.97 -0.67
CA LEU A 330 -9.56 19.05 -1.42
C LEU A 330 -11.02 19.27 -1.01
N ILE A 331 -11.81 18.19 -0.88
CA ILE A 331 -13.23 18.27 -0.48
C ILE A 331 -13.35 18.81 0.95
N SER A 332 -12.48 18.39 1.87
CA SER A 332 -12.46 18.86 3.25
C SER A 332 -12.27 20.36 3.35
N LEU A 333 -11.59 20.99 2.39
CA LEU A 333 -11.37 22.45 2.37
C LEU A 333 -12.65 23.24 2.16
N PHE A 334 -13.72 22.68 1.59
CA PHE A 334 -15.01 23.35 1.51
C PHE A 334 -15.63 23.54 2.91
N ALA A 335 -15.43 22.56 3.83
CA ALA A 335 -15.80 22.70 5.23
C ALA A 335 -14.92 23.75 5.92
N VAL A 336 -13.62 23.63 5.76
CA VAL A 336 -12.63 24.55 6.37
C VAL A 336 -12.89 26.00 5.96
N GLU A 337 -13.12 26.27 4.67
CA GLU A 337 -13.47 27.60 4.18
C GLU A 337 -14.74 28.14 4.82
N THR A 338 -15.78 27.30 4.94
CA THR A 338 -17.05 27.68 5.57
C THR A 338 -16.87 27.97 7.07
N ILE A 339 -16.06 27.18 7.78
CA ILE A 339 -15.73 27.41 9.18
C ILE A 339 -14.98 28.75 9.34
N ILE A 340 -13.89 28.93 8.59
CA ILE A 340 -13.04 30.13 8.67
C ILE A 340 -13.82 31.40 8.36
N SER A 341 -14.80 31.33 7.43
CA SER A 341 -15.61 32.51 7.06
C SER A 341 -16.45 33.08 8.19
N LYS A 342 -16.77 32.28 9.23
CA LYS A 342 -17.56 32.67 10.39
C LYS A 342 -16.76 33.43 11.46
N PHE A 343 -15.44 33.47 11.35
CA PHE A 343 -14.57 34.07 12.37
C PHE A 343 -13.80 35.26 11.84
N ASN A 344 -13.63 36.27 12.70
CA ASN A 344 -12.86 37.48 12.37
C ASN A 344 -11.34 37.18 12.33
N LYS A 345 -10.83 36.33 13.22
CA LYS A 345 -9.40 35.96 13.34
C LYS A 345 -9.04 34.75 12.46
N LYS A 346 -9.20 34.87 11.15
CA LYS A 346 -9.04 33.79 10.19
C LYS A 346 -7.70 33.04 10.28
N ASN A 347 -6.59 33.74 10.47
CA ASN A 347 -5.24 33.13 10.58
C ASN A 347 -5.10 32.27 11.84
N MET A 348 -5.67 32.73 12.96
CA MET A 348 -5.66 31.96 14.21
C MET A 348 -6.45 30.65 14.05
N ILE A 349 -7.61 30.70 13.39
CA ILE A 349 -8.42 29.50 13.14
C ILE A 349 -7.69 28.52 12.23
N ILE A 350 -7.03 28.98 11.17
CA ILE A 350 -6.18 28.13 10.30
C ILE A 350 -5.09 27.46 11.13
N PHE A 351 -4.39 28.21 11.97
CA PHE A 351 -3.35 27.67 12.84
C PHE A 351 -3.90 26.61 13.80
N LEU A 352 -5.05 26.86 14.44
CA LEU A 352 -5.69 25.90 15.34
C LEU A 352 -6.14 24.62 14.61
N ILE A 353 -6.65 24.74 13.38
CA ILE A 353 -7.01 23.56 12.56
C ILE A 353 -5.76 22.73 12.24
N ILE A 354 -4.67 23.38 11.79
CA ILE A 354 -3.42 22.66 11.50
C ILE A 354 -2.86 21.99 12.76
N LEU A 355 -2.87 22.70 13.89
CA LEU A 355 -2.44 22.16 15.17
C LEU A 355 -3.30 20.95 15.59
N SER A 356 -4.62 21.01 15.42
CA SER A 356 -5.52 19.89 15.73
C SER A 356 -5.25 18.68 14.83
N ILE A 357 -4.92 18.89 13.55
CA ILE A 357 -4.52 17.81 12.62
C ILE A 357 -3.24 17.13 13.11
N ILE A 358 -2.21 17.91 13.47
CA ILE A 358 -0.95 17.36 13.98
C ILE A 358 -1.19 16.59 15.28
N THR A 359 -1.91 17.17 16.23
CA THR A 359 -2.21 16.52 17.52
C THR A 359 -2.98 15.22 17.31
N SER A 360 -4.00 15.20 16.45
CA SER A 360 -4.77 13.99 16.16
C SER A 360 -3.91 12.88 15.51
N SER A 361 -2.95 13.27 14.69
CA SER A 361 -1.99 12.35 14.08
C SER A 361 -1.09 11.70 15.13
N VAL A 362 -0.50 12.49 16.02
CA VAL A 362 0.39 11.98 17.08
C VAL A 362 -0.37 11.06 18.03
N VAL A 363 -1.58 11.45 18.46
CA VAL A 363 -2.42 10.61 19.33
C VAL A 363 -2.77 9.29 18.66
N PHE A 364 -3.12 9.30 17.38
CA PHE A 364 -3.41 8.07 16.64
C PHE A 364 -2.17 7.18 16.52
N TYR A 365 -1.00 7.78 16.32
CA TYR A 365 0.25 7.05 16.18
C TYR A 365 0.66 6.38 17.48
N GLU A 366 0.55 7.08 18.61
CA GLU A 366 0.83 6.49 19.93
C GLU A 366 -0.11 5.29 20.22
N TYR A 367 -1.37 5.38 19.78
CA TYR A 367 -2.28 4.24 19.86
C TYR A 367 -1.82 3.03 19.01
N LYS A 368 -1.26 3.29 17.81
CA LYS A 368 -0.78 2.25 16.87
C LYS A 368 0.63 1.72 17.17
N LYS A 369 1.34 2.33 18.09
CA LYS A 369 2.70 1.92 18.49
C LYS A 369 2.78 0.46 18.93
N ILE A 370 1.72 -0.07 19.52
CA ILE A 370 1.61 -1.47 19.96
C ILE A 370 1.83 -2.46 18.80
N ASP A 371 1.45 -2.10 17.56
CA ASP A 371 1.65 -2.96 16.38
C ASP A 371 3.15 -3.14 16.09
N PHE A 372 3.98 -2.12 16.31
CA PHE A 372 5.43 -2.21 16.12
C PHE A 372 6.12 -2.99 17.25
N GLU A 373 5.67 -2.86 18.48
CA GLU A 373 6.18 -3.65 19.61
C GLU A 373 5.94 -5.14 19.36
N LYS A 374 4.75 -5.50 18.87
CA LYS A 374 4.44 -6.85 18.44
C LYS A 374 5.38 -7.35 17.34
N GLU A 375 5.61 -6.56 16.31
CA GLU A 375 6.46 -6.95 15.20
C GLU A 375 7.94 -7.13 15.63
N ARG A 376 8.44 -6.30 16.55
CA ARG A 376 9.78 -6.46 17.15
C ARG A 376 9.90 -7.77 17.90
N GLU A 377 8.93 -8.08 18.75
CA GLU A 377 8.92 -9.32 19.52
C GLU A 377 8.88 -10.56 18.60
N LEU A 378 8.04 -10.53 17.55
CA LEU A 378 7.97 -11.64 16.59
C LEU A 378 9.28 -11.80 15.80
N LYS A 379 9.99 -10.70 15.50
CA LYS A 379 11.31 -10.77 14.88
C LYS A 379 12.33 -11.42 15.82
N GLU A 380 12.38 -11.03 17.11
CA GLU A 380 13.27 -11.64 18.11
C GLU A 380 13.01 -13.15 18.27
N ILE A 381 11.74 -13.55 18.31
CA ILE A 381 11.36 -14.97 18.34
C ILE A 381 11.89 -15.69 17.08
N ALA A 382 11.72 -15.08 15.92
CA ALA A 382 12.17 -15.65 14.65
C ALA A 382 13.71 -15.80 14.59
N GLU A 383 14.47 -14.85 15.16
CA GLU A 383 15.93 -14.92 15.26
C GLU A 383 16.39 -16.12 16.11
N ILE A 384 15.67 -16.42 17.20
CA ILE A 384 16.00 -17.56 18.07
C ILE A 384 15.79 -18.89 17.35
N ILE A 385 14.72 -19.02 16.57
CA ILE A 385 14.34 -20.30 15.96
C ILE A 385 14.89 -20.52 14.54
N SER A 386 15.38 -19.46 13.86
CA SER A 386 15.80 -19.54 12.44
C SER A 386 16.86 -20.61 12.16
N ASN A 387 17.82 -20.77 13.04
CA ASN A 387 18.92 -21.72 12.88
C ASN A 387 18.54 -23.18 13.12
N LYS A 388 17.31 -23.45 13.57
CA LYS A 388 16.85 -24.78 13.94
C LYS A 388 16.01 -25.45 12.85
N ILE A 389 15.51 -24.69 11.90
CA ILE A 389 14.52 -25.19 10.94
C ILE A 389 15.12 -25.36 9.54
N THR A 390 14.77 -26.45 8.88
CA THR A 390 15.10 -26.71 7.48
C THR A 390 13.85 -26.81 6.59
N GLY A 391 12.67 -26.96 7.19
CA GLY A 391 11.37 -26.95 6.54
C GLY A 391 10.27 -26.88 7.60
N THR A 392 9.20 -26.16 7.31
CA THR A 392 8.17 -25.87 8.29
C THR A 392 6.79 -25.75 7.65
N ASN A 393 5.72 -25.81 8.45
CA ASN A 393 4.38 -25.47 8.00
C ASN A 393 4.30 -23.99 7.59
N PHE A 394 3.35 -23.68 6.72
CA PHE A 394 3.08 -22.28 6.37
C PHE A 394 2.61 -21.50 7.62
N HIS A 395 3.33 -20.45 7.94
CA HIS A 395 3.05 -19.63 9.11
C HIS A 395 3.19 -18.14 8.75
N PRO A 396 2.09 -17.39 8.63
CA PRO A 396 2.12 -16.04 8.06
C PRO A 396 2.82 -15.02 8.95
N THR A 397 2.93 -15.26 10.26
CA THR A 397 3.39 -14.25 11.21
C THR A 397 4.87 -14.38 11.57
N VAL A 398 5.32 -15.55 11.98
CA VAL A 398 6.71 -15.75 12.40
C VAL A 398 7.59 -16.19 11.24
N THR A 399 7.10 -17.06 10.36
CA THR A 399 7.87 -17.62 9.24
C THR A 399 8.41 -16.53 8.30
N LYS A 400 7.67 -15.41 8.13
CA LYS A 400 8.13 -14.27 7.34
C LYS A 400 9.47 -13.71 7.84
N TYR A 401 9.67 -13.62 9.16
CA TYR A 401 10.93 -13.13 9.75
C TYR A 401 12.01 -14.19 9.75
N VAL A 402 11.67 -15.46 9.97
CA VAL A 402 12.59 -16.59 9.89
C VAL A 402 13.22 -16.65 8.50
N LYS A 403 12.41 -16.53 7.45
CA LYS A 403 12.91 -16.51 6.06
C LYS A 403 13.87 -15.36 5.78
N ILE A 404 13.65 -14.19 6.40
CA ILE A 404 14.51 -13.01 6.22
C ILE A 404 15.89 -13.23 6.84
N GLN A 405 16.00 -13.96 7.96
CA GLN A 405 17.27 -14.25 8.61
C GLN A 405 18.21 -15.11 7.74
N GLU A 406 17.68 -15.85 6.79
CA GLU A 406 18.48 -16.66 5.85
C GLU A 406 19.06 -15.88 4.67
N ILE A 407 18.71 -14.59 4.53
CA ILE A 407 19.28 -13.74 3.47
C ILE A 407 20.76 -13.50 3.78
N PRO A 408 21.67 -13.93 2.89
CA PRO A 408 23.10 -13.65 3.08
C PRO A 408 23.33 -12.15 3.13
N SER A 409 24.01 -11.69 4.18
CA SER A 409 24.36 -10.28 4.36
C SER A 409 25.22 -9.72 3.23
N GLU A 410 25.98 -10.58 2.57
CA GLU A 410 27.01 -10.21 1.60
C GLU A 410 26.49 -9.96 0.18
N TRP A 411 25.25 -10.39 -0.14
CA TRP A 411 24.75 -10.35 -1.52
C TRP A 411 23.28 -9.97 -1.60
N PRO A 412 22.92 -8.67 -1.62
CA PRO A 412 21.54 -8.25 -1.78
C PRO A 412 20.89 -8.69 -3.11
N PHE A 413 21.70 -9.09 -4.10
CA PHE A 413 21.27 -9.38 -5.47
C PHE A 413 21.01 -10.85 -5.77
N LEU A 414 21.40 -11.78 -4.89
CA LEU A 414 21.17 -13.24 -5.06
C LEU A 414 19.94 -13.76 -4.31
N PHE A 415 19.13 -12.87 -3.82
CA PHE A 415 18.06 -13.17 -2.87
C PHE A 415 17.07 -14.24 -3.33
N HIS A 416 16.69 -14.27 -4.60
CA HIS A 416 15.67 -15.18 -5.09
C HIS A 416 16.16 -16.63 -5.32
N GLU A 417 17.47 -16.83 -5.47
CA GLU A 417 18.06 -18.17 -5.69
C GLU A 417 18.39 -18.90 -4.37
N MET A 418 18.33 -18.21 -3.23
CA MET A 418 18.88 -18.71 -1.96
C MET A 418 17.84 -18.99 -0.86
N TYR A 419 16.55 -19.04 -1.17
CA TYR A 419 15.54 -19.47 -0.22
C TYR A 419 15.71 -20.96 0.13
N LYS A 420 16.32 -21.22 1.31
CA LYS A 420 16.50 -22.58 1.83
C LYS A 420 15.28 -23.10 2.59
N ILE A 421 14.46 -22.19 3.16
CA ILE A 421 13.27 -22.57 3.92
C ILE A 421 12.05 -22.59 3.00
N GLU A 422 11.56 -23.76 2.69
CA GLU A 422 10.26 -23.95 2.07
C GLU A 422 9.17 -23.97 3.15
N SER A 423 8.15 -23.13 3.02
CA SER A 423 6.98 -23.19 3.87
C SER A 423 5.85 -23.97 3.20
N VAL A 424 5.28 -24.92 3.92
CA VAL A 424 4.22 -25.79 3.44
C VAL A 424 2.88 -25.32 4.02
N SER A 425 1.88 -25.10 3.14
CA SER A 425 0.54 -24.68 3.57
C SER A 425 -0.21 -25.82 4.27
N SER A 426 -0.75 -25.53 5.45
CA SER A 426 -1.59 -26.46 6.22
C SER A 426 -3.10 -26.25 6.02
N SER A 427 -3.51 -25.23 5.23
CA SER A 427 -4.91 -24.81 5.09
C SER A 427 -5.85 -25.84 4.47
N ASN A 428 -5.32 -26.75 3.64
CA ASN A 428 -6.10 -27.76 2.93
C ASN A 428 -6.16 -29.12 3.65
N TYR A 429 -5.70 -29.18 4.90
CA TYR A 429 -5.63 -30.42 5.66
C TYR A 429 -6.54 -30.36 6.88
N ASP A 430 -7.21 -31.49 7.16
CA ASP A 430 -8.09 -31.64 8.32
C ASP A 430 -7.41 -32.37 9.48
N ASN A 431 -6.31 -33.10 9.22
CA ASN A 431 -5.54 -33.80 10.25
C ASN A 431 -4.04 -33.69 10.01
N ILE A 432 -3.28 -33.91 11.10
CA ILE A 432 -1.83 -33.77 11.11
C ILE A 432 -1.13 -34.93 10.40
N GLU A 433 -1.66 -36.15 10.49
CA GLU A 433 -1.04 -37.35 9.94
C GLU A 433 -0.97 -37.23 8.41
N LYS A 434 -2.09 -36.86 7.77
CA LYS A 434 -2.13 -36.65 6.34
C LYS A 434 -1.25 -35.47 5.92
N TYR A 435 -1.23 -34.40 6.70
CA TYR A 435 -0.38 -33.24 6.42
C TYR A 435 1.10 -33.60 6.43
N ILE A 436 1.55 -34.41 7.42
CA ILE A 436 2.95 -34.86 7.49
C ILE A 436 3.27 -35.83 6.34
N LEU A 437 2.42 -36.84 6.09
CA LEU A 437 2.65 -37.86 5.05
C LEU A 437 2.77 -37.23 3.65
N ASP A 438 1.86 -36.36 3.29
CA ASP A 438 1.86 -35.72 1.97
C ASP A 438 3.07 -34.76 1.78
N ASN A 439 3.75 -34.38 2.86
CA ASN A 439 4.83 -33.40 2.85
C ASN A 439 6.12 -33.90 3.55
N GLU A 440 6.30 -35.20 3.69
CA GLU A 440 7.43 -35.82 4.44
C GLU A 440 8.80 -35.32 3.98
N ASN A 441 8.97 -35.10 2.65
CA ASN A 441 10.22 -34.62 2.07
C ASN A 441 10.50 -33.14 2.23
N LYS A 442 9.50 -32.36 2.67
CA LYS A 442 9.56 -30.90 2.75
C LYS A 442 9.37 -30.36 4.18
N LEU A 443 8.73 -31.16 5.03
CA LEU A 443 8.30 -30.72 6.35
C LEU A 443 9.19 -31.36 7.42
N SER A 444 9.93 -30.58 8.19
CA SER A 444 10.73 -31.06 9.31
C SER A 444 10.29 -30.48 10.65
N HIS A 445 9.71 -29.30 10.65
CA HIS A 445 9.28 -28.60 11.86
C HIS A 445 7.89 -27.96 11.68
N LEU A 446 7.23 -27.72 12.82
CA LEU A 446 5.98 -26.96 12.90
C LEU A 446 6.22 -25.73 13.77
N ILE A 447 5.95 -24.54 13.20
CA ILE A 447 5.88 -23.29 13.97
C ILE A 447 4.41 -22.97 14.18
N ILE A 448 3.99 -22.88 15.43
CA ILE A 448 2.57 -22.63 15.80
C ILE A 448 2.49 -21.39 16.69
N ASN A 449 1.73 -20.39 16.25
CA ASN A 449 1.46 -19.17 17.02
C ASN A 449 -0.01 -19.15 17.45
N GLU A 450 -0.25 -18.99 18.75
CA GLU A 450 -1.58 -19.00 19.36
C GLU A 450 -2.57 -18.00 18.71
N ASN A 451 -2.08 -16.86 18.21
CA ASN A 451 -2.90 -15.78 17.71
C ASN A 451 -3.26 -15.89 16.21
N ASP A 452 -2.77 -16.92 15.52
CA ASP A 452 -3.04 -17.08 14.09
C ASP A 452 -4.33 -17.88 13.84
N LYS A 453 -4.94 -17.63 12.65
CA LYS A 453 -6.05 -18.46 12.19
C LYS A 453 -5.52 -19.81 11.70
N LEU A 454 -5.47 -20.78 12.58
CA LEU A 454 -4.92 -22.09 12.33
C LEU A 454 -6.00 -23.15 12.06
N PRO A 455 -5.71 -24.20 11.28
CA PRO A 455 -6.51 -25.42 11.23
C PRO A 455 -6.67 -26.03 12.63
N LYS A 456 -7.80 -26.69 12.86
CA LYS A 456 -8.14 -27.27 14.18
C LYS A 456 -7.07 -28.21 14.74
N PHE A 457 -6.42 -29.00 13.88
CA PHE A 457 -5.37 -29.91 14.31
C PHE A 457 -4.12 -29.20 14.84
N LEU A 458 -3.73 -28.05 14.27
CA LEU A 458 -2.61 -27.25 14.81
C LEU A 458 -2.96 -26.60 16.14
N ILE A 459 -4.22 -26.20 16.34
CA ILE A 459 -4.70 -25.70 17.62
C ILE A 459 -4.67 -26.82 18.67
N ASP A 460 -5.09 -28.05 18.30
CA ASP A 460 -5.05 -29.21 19.21
C ASP A 460 -3.60 -29.55 19.60
N ILE A 461 -2.65 -29.55 18.66
CA ILE A 461 -1.22 -29.73 18.94
C ILE A 461 -0.72 -28.68 19.93
N PHE A 462 -1.07 -27.42 19.69
CA PHE A 462 -0.62 -26.31 20.54
C PHE A 462 -1.10 -26.44 21.99
N GLN A 463 -2.34 -26.92 22.18
CA GLN A 463 -2.98 -27.06 23.50
C GLN A 463 -2.68 -28.39 24.17
N ASN A 464 -2.53 -29.47 23.41
CA ASN A 464 -2.43 -30.85 23.88
C ASN A 464 -1.13 -31.55 23.38
N GLU A 465 0.03 -30.90 23.58
CA GLU A 465 1.35 -31.38 23.10
C GLU A 465 1.64 -32.85 23.43
N LYS A 466 1.28 -33.30 24.65
CA LYS A 466 1.54 -34.65 25.14
C LYS A 466 0.83 -35.77 24.35
N LYS A 467 -0.20 -35.42 23.58
CA LYS A 467 -0.95 -36.35 22.73
C LYS A 467 -0.12 -36.77 21.49
N TYR A 468 0.82 -35.93 21.10
CA TYR A 468 1.59 -36.07 19.85
C TYR A 468 3.04 -36.43 20.15
N ASN A 469 3.28 -37.67 20.58
CA ASN A 469 4.59 -38.16 21.05
C ASN A 469 5.71 -38.11 19.99
N TYR A 470 5.34 -37.96 18.72
CA TYR A 470 6.27 -37.78 17.59
C TYR A 470 6.63 -36.31 17.33
N LEU A 471 6.05 -35.35 18.09
CA LEU A 471 6.41 -33.94 18.03
C LEU A 471 7.27 -33.59 19.24
N GLU A 472 8.51 -33.22 18.98
CA GLU A 472 9.47 -32.83 20.02
C GLU A 472 9.52 -31.31 20.12
N LYS A 473 9.06 -30.74 21.26
CA LYS A 473 9.08 -29.30 21.48
C LYS A 473 10.53 -28.82 21.66
N GLU A 474 11.00 -27.96 20.74
CA GLU A 474 12.36 -27.39 20.76
C GLU A 474 12.38 -25.95 21.26
N PHE A 475 11.24 -25.26 21.22
CA PHE A 475 11.13 -23.86 21.65
C PHE A 475 9.70 -23.56 22.10
N ASP A 476 9.60 -22.78 23.16
CA ASP A 476 8.34 -22.17 23.65
C ASP A 476 8.65 -20.74 24.08
N SER A 477 8.08 -19.75 23.38
CA SER A 477 8.39 -18.34 23.61
C SER A 477 8.03 -17.87 25.02
N LYS A 478 7.03 -18.48 25.68
CA LYS A 478 6.69 -18.16 27.08
C LYS A 478 7.79 -18.49 28.07
N GLU A 479 8.57 -19.55 27.80
CA GLU A 479 9.72 -19.93 28.60
C GLU A 479 10.85 -18.88 28.56
N TYR A 480 10.86 -18.04 27.49
CA TYR A 480 11.81 -16.95 27.30
C TYR A 480 11.25 -15.57 27.71
N GLY A 481 10.02 -15.53 28.26
CA GLY A 481 9.40 -14.29 28.75
C GLY A 481 8.69 -13.44 27.72
N PHE A 482 8.51 -13.93 26.49
CA PHE A 482 7.78 -13.22 25.43
C PHE A 482 6.27 -13.15 25.72
N THR A 483 5.61 -12.07 25.26
CA THR A 483 4.16 -11.90 25.38
C THR A 483 3.40 -12.71 24.35
N HIS A 484 3.97 -12.87 23.14
CA HIS A 484 3.41 -13.69 22.07
C HIS A 484 3.78 -15.16 22.27
N HIS A 485 2.76 -16.04 22.25
CA HIS A 485 2.96 -17.47 22.47
C HIS A 485 3.18 -18.19 21.15
N VAL A 486 4.45 -18.54 20.90
CA VAL A 486 4.89 -19.30 19.71
C VAL A 486 5.62 -20.55 20.19
N LYS A 487 5.28 -21.70 19.60
CA LYS A 487 5.95 -22.98 19.84
C LYS A 487 6.56 -23.52 18.57
N LEU A 488 7.76 -24.10 18.70
CA LEU A 488 8.45 -24.85 17.65
C LEU A 488 8.49 -26.32 18.02
N PHE A 489 8.01 -27.15 17.13
CA PHE A 489 8.07 -28.62 17.26
C PHE A 489 8.88 -29.20 16.11
N LYS A 490 9.80 -30.09 16.40
CA LYS A 490 10.48 -30.94 15.43
C LYS A 490 9.67 -32.21 15.24
N ILE A 491 9.56 -32.69 14.00
CA ILE A 491 8.89 -33.93 13.67
C ILE A 491 9.89 -35.07 13.79
N ASN A 492 9.64 -36.03 14.67
CA ASN A 492 10.39 -37.27 14.77
C ASN A 492 9.73 -38.32 13.84
N PHE A 493 10.25 -38.45 12.65
CA PHE A 493 9.68 -39.36 11.65
C PHE A 493 9.77 -40.84 12.01
N GLU A 494 10.77 -41.26 12.80
CA GLU A 494 10.85 -42.65 13.27
C GLU A 494 9.65 -42.97 14.17
N LYS A 495 9.36 -42.12 15.14
CA LYS A 495 8.17 -42.26 16.01
C LYS A 495 6.86 -42.12 15.25
N PHE A 496 6.82 -41.20 14.29
CA PHE A 496 5.63 -40.95 13.47
C PHE A 496 5.26 -42.19 12.65
N ASN A 497 6.23 -42.78 11.94
CA ASN A 497 6.01 -43.95 11.11
C ASN A 497 5.57 -45.18 11.92
N LEU A 498 6.05 -45.35 13.14
CA LEU A 498 5.59 -46.41 14.05
C LEU A 498 4.11 -46.28 14.44
N ILE A 499 3.60 -45.07 14.52
CA ILE A 499 2.19 -44.80 14.90
C ILE A 499 1.28 -44.84 13.66
N SER A 500 1.73 -44.35 12.52
CA SER A 500 0.96 -44.32 11.26
C SER A 500 0.79 -45.70 10.60
N MET A 501 1.59 -46.72 11.02
CA MET A 501 1.48 -48.11 10.57
C MET A 501 0.55 -48.95 11.45
N GLN A 502 0.05 -48.42 12.58
CA GLN A 502 -0.95 -49.05 13.44
C GLN A 502 -2.36 -48.59 13.11
#